data_a8ea3a0601f3b38135a86e43b68ada51
#
_entry.id   a8ea3a0601f3b38135a86e43b68ada51
#
_cell.length_a   1.000
_cell.length_b   1.000
_cell.length_c   1.000
_cell.angle_alpha   90.00
_cell.angle_beta   90.00
_cell.angle_gamma   90.00
#
_symmetry.space_group_name_H-M   'P 1'
#
loop_
_entity.id
_entity.type
_entity.pdbx_description
1 polymer ?
#
loop_
_entity_poly.entity_id
_entity_poly.type
_entity_poly.pdbx_seq_one_letter_code
_entity_poly.pdbx_strand_id
1 'polypeptide(L)'
;DYTNIGHQGYLTDPDTLELLEKMQFKSERLGNVMSGAHRMEPILRDADLVSFDASSIRASDHAAHSEAGPNGLDAVTACQLARYAGMSDRVKSIGFFEHNPDLDQRNLGAQLMAQLIWHALDGIYAQKADIPKCSLDEYTKYVIDLDEVNQDVIFHKSPRSDRWWMEVPA
;
A
#
# COMPACT_ATOMS: atom_id res chain seq x y z
N ASP A 1 -10.66 7.04 6.33
CA ASP A 1 -10.42 6.76 4.90
C ASP A 1 -10.17 5.27 4.71
N TYR A 2 -10.60 4.75 3.55
CA TYR A 2 -10.37 3.38 3.13
C TYR A 2 -9.73 3.37 1.74
N THR A 3 -8.78 2.46 1.52
CA THR A 3 -8.20 2.24 0.20
C THR A 3 -8.12 0.75 -0.07
N ASN A 4 -8.67 0.31 -1.18
CA ASN A 4 -8.52 -1.05 -1.71
C ASN A 4 -7.36 -1.08 -2.71
N ILE A 5 -6.41 -2.01 -2.54
CA ILE A 5 -5.25 -2.15 -3.43
C ILE A 5 -5.25 -3.54 -4.04
N GLY A 6 -5.23 -3.60 -5.37
CA GLY A 6 -5.08 -4.85 -6.12
C GLY A 6 -6.39 -5.50 -6.58
N HIS A 7 -7.51 -4.77 -6.56
CA HIS A 7 -8.77 -5.33 -7.04
C HIS A 7 -8.73 -5.69 -8.53
N GLN A 8 -9.52 -6.69 -8.90
CA GLN A 8 -9.67 -7.15 -10.27
C GLN A 8 -11.13 -6.93 -10.69
N GLY A 9 -11.35 -6.04 -11.68
CA GLY A 9 -12.69 -5.57 -12.03
C GLY A 9 -13.68 -6.67 -12.43
N TYR A 10 -13.20 -7.81 -12.96
CA TYR A 10 -14.05 -8.95 -13.31
C TYR A 10 -14.40 -9.87 -12.12
N LEU A 11 -13.75 -9.68 -10.97
CA LEU A 11 -14.04 -10.38 -9.70
C LEU A 11 -14.77 -9.47 -8.70
N THR A 12 -14.88 -8.18 -9.00
CA THR A 12 -15.45 -7.20 -8.10
C THR A 12 -16.84 -6.79 -8.61
N ASP A 13 -17.83 -6.85 -7.74
CA ASP A 13 -19.19 -6.37 -8.05
C ASP A 13 -19.14 -4.88 -8.44
N PRO A 14 -19.71 -4.50 -9.61
CA PRO A 14 -19.80 -3.11 -10.03
C PRO A 14 -20.45 -2.19 -8.99
N ASP A 15 -21.49 -2.64 -8.30
CA ASP A 15 -22.19 -1.87 -7.27
C ASP A 15 -21.26 -1.56 -6.08
N THR A 16 -20.35 -2.47 -5.75
CA THR A 16 -19.33 -2.25 -4.72
C THR A 16 -18.34 -1.17 -5.14
N LEU A 17 -17.89 -1.17 -6.41
CA LEU A 17 -16.97 -0.14 -6.91
C LEU A 17 -17.65 1.24 -6.92
N GLU A 18 -18.92 1.30 -7.37
CA GLU A 18 -19.71 2.54 -7.35
C GLU A 18 -19.91 3.07 -5.91
N LEU A 19 -20.11 2.17 -4.95
CA LEU A 19 -20.24 2.54 -3.54
C LEU A 19 -18.92 3.13 -2.99
N LEU A 20 -17.79 2.51 -3.30
CA LEU A 20 -16.46 3.04 -2.90
C LEU A 20 -16.24 4.44 -3.46
N GLU A 21 -16.59 4.65 -4.73
CA GLU A 21 -16.48 5.95 -5.38
C GLU A 21 -17.39 7.00 -4.73
N LYS A 22 -18.67 6.67 -4.46
CA LYS A 22 -19.63 7.54 -3.76
C LYS A 22 -19.14 7.92 -2.35
N MET A 23 -18.45 7.02 -1.68
CA MET A 23 -17.86 7.26 -0.37
C MET A 23 -16.51 7.98 -0.44
N GLN A 24 -16.03 8.33 -1.63
CA GLN A 24 -14.72 8.92 -1.88
C GLN A 24 -13.56 8.05 -1.37
N PHE A 25 -13.74 6.74 -1.33
CA PHE A 25 -12.69 5.79 -1.02
C PHE A 25 -11.85 5.49 -2.27
N LYS A 26 -10.57 5.24 -2.05
CA LYS A 26 -9.65 4.95 -3.15
C LYS A 26 -9.66 3.47 -3.50
N SER A 27 -9.52 3.18 -4.78
CA SER A 27 -9.46 1.82 -5.28
C SER A 27 -8.42 1.71 -6.39
N GLU A 28 -7.36 0.93 -6.15
CA GLU A 28 -6.27 0.72 -7.10
C GLU A 28 -6.38 -0.66 -7.74
N ARG A 29 -6.46 -0.68 -9.08
CA ARG A 29 -6.54 -1.93 -9.83
C ARG A 29 -5.23 -2.69 -9.79
N LEU A 30 -5.32 -4.02 -9.84
CA LEU A 30 -4.16 -4.91 -9.90
C LEU A 30 -3.16 -4.48 -10.99
N GLY A 31 -3.61 -4.12 -12.20
CA GLY A 31 -2.74 -3.70 -13.28
C GLY A 31 -1.92 -2.45 -12.96
N ASN A 32 -2.49 -1.49 -12.22
CA ASN A 32 -1.77 -0.29 -11.77
C ASN A 32 -0.67 -0.66 -10.76
N VAL A 33 -1.01 -1.55 -9.82
CA VAL A 33 -0.06 -2.04 -8.80
C VAL A 33 1.11 -2.77 -9.46
N MET A 34 0.81 -3.69 -10.39
CA MET A 34 1.82 -4.48 -11.10
C MET A 34 2.69 -3.64 -12.04
N SER A 35 2.17 -2.54 -12.58
CA SER A 35 2.95 -1.60 -13.42
C SER A 35 3.92 -0.71 -12.64
N GLY A 36 3.75 -0.62 -11.31
CA GLY A 36 4.60 0.22 -10.46
C GLY A 36 4.20 0.19 -8.99
N ALA A 37 4.58 -0.86 -8.28
CA ALA A 37 4.28 -1.05 -6.86
C ALA A 37 4.74 0.14 -5.98
N HIS A 38 5.79 0.86 -6.38
CA HIS A 38 6.26 2.05 -5.68
C HIS A 38 5.22 3.18 -5.60
N ARG A 39 4.23 3.20 -6.51
CA ARG A 39 3.12 4.17 -6.47
C ARG A 39 2.17 3.92 -5.30
N MET A 40 2.22 2.75 -4.70
CA MET A 40 1.41 2.40 -3.52
C MET A 40 2.06 2.87 -2.21
N GLU A 41 3.35 3.23 -2.24
CA GLU A 41 4.06 3.70 -1.04
C GLU A 41 3.40 4.95 -0.43
N PRO A 42 3.03 6.01 -1.19
CA PRO A 42 2.34 7.17 -0.61
C PRO A 42 0.99 6.84 0.04
N ILE A 43 0.27 5.85 -0.50
CA ILE A 43 -1.01 5.40 0.05
C ILE A 43 -0.77 4.64 1.36
N LEU A 44 0.18 3.70 1.35
CA LEU A 44 0.49 2.86 2.50
C LEU A 44 1.15 3.64 3.64
N ARG A 45 1.92 4.71 3.34
CA ARG A 45 2.54 5.55 4.38
C ARG A 45 1.52 6.27 5.26
N ASP A 46 0.32 6.51 4.75
CA ASP A 46 -0.76 7.19 5.49
C ASP A 46 -1.71 6.21 6.20
N ALA A 47 -1.50 4.91 6.04
CA ALA A 47 -2.34 3.89 6.64
C ALA A 47 -2.07 3.75 8.14
N ASP A 48 -3.12 3.73 8.96
CA ASP A 48 -3.06 3.38 10.37
C ASP A 48 -3.19 1.87 10.60
N LEU A 49 -3.89 1.17 9.69
CA LEU A 49 -4.11 -0.27 9.70
C LEU A 49 -3.99 -0.82 8.28
N VAL A 50 -3.27 -1.91 8.12
CA VAL A 50 -3.17 -2.64 6.86
C VAL A 50 -3.67 -4.06 7.05
N SER A 51 -4.66 -4.47 6.25
CA SER A 51 -5.12 -5.85 6.11
C SER A 51 -4.58 -6.41 4.80
N PHE A 52 -3.70 -7.39 4.90
CA PHE A 52 -3.12 -8.06 3.74
C PHE A 52 -3.82 -9.40 3.56
N ASP A 53 -4.59 -9.51 2.49
CA ASP A 53 -5.30 -10.72 2.13
C ASP A 53 -4.45 -11.52 1.13
N ALA A 54 -4.03 -12.73 1.51
CA ALA A 54 -3.19 -13.58 0.67
C ALA A 54 -3.93 -14.12 -0.56
N SER A 55 -5.27 -14.04 -0.60
CA SER A 55 -6.05 -14.37 -1.79
C SER A 55 -5.83 -13.38 -2.95
N SER A 56 -5.27 -12.20 -2.65
CA SER A 56 -4.84 -11.23 -3.66
C SER A 56 -3.60 -11.68 -4.45
N ILE A 57 -2.89 -12.72 -3.99
CA ILE A 57 -1.70 -13.26 -4.63
C ILE A 57 -2.10 -14.36 -5.61
N ARG A 58 -1.51 -14.36 -6.80
CA ARG A 58 -1.79 -15.39 -7.83
C ARG A 58 -1.43 -16.80 -7.34
N ALA A 59 -2.18 -17.80 -7.80
CA ALA A 59 -2.04 -19.20 -7.38
C ALA A 59 -0.65 -19.81 -7.63
N SER A 60 0.09 -19.33 -8.63
CA SER A 60 1.47 -19.79 -8.87
C SER A 60 2.42 -19.49 -7.72
N ASP A 61 2.13 -18.45 -6.94
CA ASP A 61 2.99 -17.96 -5.86
C ASP A 61 2.39 -18.28 -4.47
N HIS A 62 1.05 -18.30 -4.36
CA HIS A 62 0.33 -18.67 -3.14
C HIS A 62 -0.98 -19.38 -3.47
N ALA A 63 -0.98 -20.70 -3.40
CA ALA A 63 -2.16 -21.54 -3.69
C ALA A 63 -2.88 -22.02 -2.41
N ALA A 64 -2.45 -21.59 -1.23
CA ALA A 64 -2.95 -22.07 0.06
C ALA A 64 -4.22 -21.32 0.52
N HIS A 65 -5.20 -21.17 -0.37
CA HIS A 65 -6.54 -20.63 -0.09
C HIS A 65 -7.58 -21.17 -1.09
N SER A 66 -8.87 -21.06 -0.77
CA SER A 66 -9.96 -21.63 -1.57
C SER A 66 -10.17 -20.92 -2.91
N GLU A 67 -9.85 -19.64 -3.00
CA GLU A 67 -10.11 -18.78 -4.17
C GLU A 67 -8.87 -18.58 -5.05
N ALA A 68 -7.91 -19.53 -5.03
CA ALA A 68 -6.65 -19.41 -5.75
C ALA A 68 -6.87 -19.26 -7.28
N GLY A 69 -6.58 -18.09 -7.79
CA GLY A 69 -6.76 -17.71 -9.19
C GLY A 69 -5.44 -17.56 -9.96
N PRO A 70 -5.48 -17.56 -11.30
CA PRO A 70 -4.27 -17.41 -12.12
C PRO A 70 -3.69 -16.01 -12.11
N ASN A 71 -4.50 -14.99 -11.83
CA ASN A 71 -4.10 -13.60 -11.75
C ASN A 71 -4.11 -13.11 -10.31
N GLY A 72 -3.19 -12.23 -9.98
CA GLY A 72 -3.00 -11.64 -8.67
C GLY A 72 -1.63 -10.99 -8.58
N LEU A 73 -1.30 -10.49 -7.41
CA LEU A 73 0.04 -10.02 -7.11
C LEU A 73 1.04 -11.17 -7.25
N ASP A 74 2.21 -10.90 -7.77
CA ASP A 74 3.32 -11.84 -7.60
C ASP A 74 3.95 -11.70 -6.20
N ALA A 75 4.71 -12.72 -5.78
CA ALA A 75 5.33 -12.78 -4.47
C ALA A 75 6.25 -11.57 -4.20
N VAL A 76 6.99 -11.10 -5.23
CA VAL A 76 7.92 -9.98 -5.09
C VAL A 76 7.16 -8.68 -4.84
N THR A 77 6.12 -8.41 -5.63
CA THR A 77 5.26 -7.24 -5.45
C THR A 77 4.56 -7.27 -4.10
N ALA A 78 4.04 -8.43 -3.69
CA ALA A 78 3.40 -8.60 -2.38
C ALA A 78 4.36 -8.28 -1.23
N CYS A 79 5.59 -8.79 -1.27
CA CYS A 79 6.64 -8.49 -0.29
C CYS A 79 7.00 -6.99 -0.28
N GLN A 80 7.07 -6.36 -1.45
CA GLN A 80 7.32 -4.92 -1.55
C GLN A 80 6.21 -4.09 -0.92
N LEU A 81 4.94 -4.44 -1.14
CA LEU A 81 3.80 -3.79 -0.51
C LEU A 81 3.82 -3.97 1.02
N ALA A 82 4.11 -5.19 1.50
CA ALA A 82 4.26 -5.46 2.93
C ALA A 82 5.36 -4.60 3.56
N ARG A 83 6.49 -4.42 2.86
CA ARG A 83 7.56 -3.53 3.30
C ARG A 83 7.12 -2.06 3.36
N TYR A 84 6.40 -1.58 2.35
CA TYR A 84 5.88 -0.22 2.34
C TYR A 84 4.88 0.02 3.47
N ALA A 85 4.02 -0.95 3.76
CA ALA A 85 3.13 -0.91 4.91
C ALA A 85 3.92 -0.77 6.23
N GLY A 86 4.97 -1.57 6.40
CA GLY A 86 5.86 -1.48 7.57
C GLY A 86 6.59 -0.15 7.70
N MET A 87 6.96 0.48 6.57
CA MET A 87 7.64 1.78 6.54
C MET A 87 6.75 2.96 6.93
N SER A 88 5.44 2.75 7.09
CA SER A 88 4.53 3.80 7.57
C SER A 88 4.83 4.14 9.02
N ASP A 89 5.10 5.41 9.30
CA ASP A 89 5.24 5.91 10.67
C ASP A 89 3.87 5.99 11.40
N ARG A 90 2.76 5.76 10.70
CA ARG A 90 1.39 5.78 11.23
C ARG A 90 0.85 4.41 11.55
N VAL A 91 1.34 3.36 10.90
CA VAL A 91 0.79 2.02 11.02
C VAL A 91 0.88 1.50 12.45
N LYS A 92 -0.26 1.04 12.97
CA LYS A 92 -0.40 0.47 14.31
C LYS A 92 -0.61 -1.03 14.26
N SER A 93 -1.13 -1.53 13.15
CA SER A 93 -1.43 -2.95 12.97
C SER A 93 -1.30 -3.34 11.49
N ILE A 94 -0.66 -4.48 11.25
CA ILE A 94 -0.62 -5.15 9.95
C ILE A 94 -1.10 -6.57 10.18
N GLY A 95 -2.23 -6.96 9.56
CA GLY A 95 -2.76 -8.31 9.61
C GLY A 95 -2.53 -9.03 8.28
N PHE A 96 -2.24 -10.33 8.35
CA PHE A 96 -2.14 -11.21 7.18
C PHE A 96 -3.20 -12.29 7.29
N PHE A 97 -4.02 -12.46 6.26
CA PHE A 97 -5.21 -13.29 6.26
C PHE A 97 -5.26 -14.22 5.05
N GLU A 98 -6.22 -15.14 5.03
CA GLU A 98 -6.52 -16.06 3.92
C GLU A 98 -5.38 -17.03 3.57
N HIS A 99 -4.61 -17.45 4.57
CA HIS A 99 -3.72 -18.59 4.46
C HIS A 99 -4.34 -19.83 5.12
N ASN A 100 -4.62 -20.86 4.36
CA ASN A 100 -5.14 -22.13 4.87
C ASN A 100 -4.03 -23.21 4.81
N PRO A 101 -3.49 -23.62 5.99
CA PRO A 101 -2.43 -24.63 6.03
C PRO A 101 -2.82 -25.99 5.44
N ASP A 102 -4.11 -26.34 5.44
CA ASP A 102 -4.59 -27.63 4.91
C ASP A 102 -4.53 -27.68 3.37
N LEU A 103 -4.49 -26.52 2.72
CA LEU A 103 -4.35 -26.38 1.27
C LEU A 103 -2.90 -26.13 0.83
N ASP A 104 -1.99 -25.94 1.79
CA ASP A 104 -0.60 -25.55 1.52
C ASP A 104 0.26 -26.74 1.16
N GLN A 105 0.40 -27.03 -0.12
CA GLN A 105 1.29 -28.07 -0.61
C GLN A 105 2.76 -27.64 -0.48
N ARG A 106 3.57 -28.47 0.19
CA ARG A 106 5.02 -28.26 0.40
C ARG A 106 5.34 -27.05 1.31
N ASN A 107 4.39 -26.48 2.01
CA ASN A 107 4.55 -25.29 2.86
C ASN A 107 5.07 -24.05 2.08
N LEU A 108 4.81 -23.95 0.78
CA LEU A 108 5.24 -22.79 -0.02
C LEU A 108 4.47 -21.53 0.35
N GLY A 109 3.16 -21.67 0.63
CA GLY A 109 2.32 -20.59 1.12
C GLY A 109 2.80 -20.08 2.48
N ALA A 110 3.08 -20.97 3.44
CA ALA A 110 3.63 -20.62 4.74
C ALA A 110 4.99 -19.91 4.62
N GLN A 111 5.85 -20.35 3.70
CA GLN A 111 7.13 -19.68 3.46
C GLN A 111 6.92 -18.26 2.91
N LEU A 112 5.98 -18.07 1.99
CA LEU A 112 5.67 -16.73 1.48
C LEU A 112 5.07 -15.83 2.58
N MET A 113 4.15 -16.36 3.40
CA MET A 113 3.62 -15.62 4.55
C MET A 113 4.72 -15.18 5.50
N ALA A 114 5.70 -16.05 5.78
CA ALA A 114 6.87 -15.69 6.59
C ALA A 114 7.71 -14.59 5.93
N GLN A 115 7.87 -14.58 4.60
CA GLN A 115 8.56 -13.53 3.86
C GLN A 115 7.79 -12.20 3.93
N LEU A 116 6.46 -12.21 3.78
CA LEU A 116 5.63 -11.01 3.92
C LEU A 116 5.80 -10.39 5.30
N ILE A 117 5.74 -11.21 6.35
CA ILE A 117 5.95 -10.75 7.73
C ILE A 117 7.36 -10.19 7.89
N TRP A 118 8.37 -10.87 7.37
CA TRP A 118 9.75 -10.40 7.42
C TRP A 118 9.92 -9.04 6.74
N HIS A 119 9.34 -8.86 5.54
CA HIS A 119 9.39 -7.59 4.82
C HIS A 119 8.64 -6.46 5.55
N ALA A 120 7.52 -6.77 6.20
CA ALA A 120 6.81 -5.81 7.04
C ALA A 120 7.68 -5.38 8.24
N LEU A 121 8.37 -6.33 8.91
CA LEU A 121 9.29 -6.04 10.01
C LEU A 121 10.51 -5.23 9.53
N ASP A 122 11.09 -5.55 8.37
CA ASP A 122 12.16 -4.77 7.75
C ASP A 122 11.71 -3.34 7.46
N GLY A 123 10.46 -3.18 6.99
CA GLY A 123 9.83 -1.88 6.84
C GLY A 123 9.71 -1.11 8.15
N ILE A 124 9.24 -1.75 9.22
CA ILE A 124 9.13 -1.14 10.56
C ILE A 124 10.51 -0.70 11.07
N TYR A 125 11.54 -1.51 10.87
CA TYR A 125 12.91 -1.15 11.24
C TYR A 125 13.42 0.07 10.44
N ALA A 126 12.94 0.26 9.21
CA ALA A 126 13.32 1.35 8.33
C ALA A 126 12.49 2.64 8.54
N GLN A 127 11.58 2.70 9.52
CA GLN A 127 10.81 3.91 9.85
C GLN A 127 11.74 5.08 10.20
N LYS A 128 11.36 6.29 9.78
CA LYS A 128 12.18 7.49 9.95
C LYS A 128 11.61 8.50 10.95
N ALA A 129 10.44 8.21 11.55
CA ALA A 129 9.68 9.16 12.37
C ALA A 129 9.49 10.51 11.65
N ASP A 130 8.99 10.46 10.45
CA ASP A 130 9.10 11.49 9.43
C ASP A 130 7.72 11.98 8.95
N ILE A 131 6.74 11.98 9.83
CA ILE A 131 5.42 12.57 9.54
C ILE A 131 5.46 14.05 9.89
N PRO A 132 5.09 14.96 8.98
CA PRO A 132 4.95 16.39 9.29
C PRO A 132 3.86 16.59 10.34
N LYS A 133 4.22 16.80 11.61
CA LYS A 133 3.22 16.91 12.70
C LYS A 133 2.89 18.36 13.06
N CYS A 134 3.87 19.16 13.36
CA CYS A 134 3.67 20.51 13.91
C CYS A 134 4.68 21.55 13.42
N SER A 135 5.84 21.17 12.98
CA SER A 135 6.87 22.06 12.44
C SER A 135 7.43 21.49 11.17
N LEU A 136 7.41 22.30 10.13
CA LEU A 136 7.99 22.00 8.82
C LEU A 136 9.37 22.64 8.67
N ASP A 137 9.95 23.18 9.76
CA ASP A 137 11.21 23.94 9.71
C ASP A 137 12.40 23.09 9.27
N GLU A 138 12.34 21.77 9.51
CA GLU A 138 13.37 20.82 9.08
C GLU A 138 13.21 20.38 7.62
N TYR A 139 12.07 20.70 6.98
CA TYR A 139 11.77 20.27 5.61
C TYR A 139 12.22 21.32 4.59
N THR A 140 12.71 20.88 3.46
CA THR A 140 12.96 21.77 2.34
C THR A 140 11.65 22.11 1.66
N LYS A 141 11.28 23.38 1.67
CA LYS A 141 10.06 23.88 1.04
C LYS A 141 10.33 24.21 -0.43
N TYR A 142 9.47 23.69 -1.30
CA TYR A 142 9.43 24.01 -2.73
C TYR A 142 8.09 24.66 -3.05
N VAL A 143 8.13 25.81 -3.68
CA VAL A 143 6.94 26.53 -4.13
C VAL A 143 6.93 26.50 -5.66
N ILE A 144 5.84 25.99 -6.22
CA ILE A 144 5.61 25.96 -7.66
C ILE A 144 4.46 26.89 -7.94
N ASP A 145 4.78 27.99 -8.62
CA ASP A 145 3.78 28.94 -9.11
C ASP A 145 3.08 28.33 -10.35
N LEU A 146 1.76 28.22 -10.26
CA LEU A 146 0.92 27.80 -11.38
C LEU A 146 0.23 29.03 -11.95
N ASP A 147 0.91 29.74 -12.84
CA ASP A 147 0.43 30.98 -13.49
C ASP A 147 -0.99 30.84 -14.07
N GLU A 148 -1.35 29.64 -14.58
CA GLU A 148 -2.65 29.39 -15.22
C GLU A 148 -3.83 29.40 -14.22
N VAL A 149 -3.61 29.13 -12.96
CA VAL A 149 -4.65 29.01 -11.90
C VAL A 149 -4.49 30.07 -10.82
N ASN A 150 -3.46 30.91 -10.88
CA ASN A 150 -3.10 31.91 -9.88
C ASN A 150 -3.05 31.34 -8.45
N GLN A 151 -2.45 30.15 -8.34
CA GLN A 151 -2.34 29.41 -7.09
C GLN A 151 -0.97 28.72 -6.98
N ASP A 152 -0.32 28.90 -5.85
CA ASP A 152 0.92 28.22 -5.52
C ASP A 152 0.66 26.79 -5.03
N VAL A 153 1.42 25.83 -5.55
CA VAL A 153 1.48 24.48 -4.98
C VAL A 153 2.76 24.33 -4.18
N ILE A 154 2.58 23.98 -2.92
CA ILE A 154 3.69 23.89 -1.96
C ILE A 154 3.99 22.43 -1.68
N PHE A 155 5.26 22.06 -1.83
CA PHE A 155 5.78 20.76 -1.46
C PHE A 155 6.83 20.89 -0.35
N HIS A 156 6.83 19.90 0.53
CA HIS A 156 7.80 19.75 1.60
C HIS A 156 8.57 18.45 1.39
N LYS A 157 9.89 18.54 1.26
CA LYS A 157 10.77 17.38 1.14
C LYS A 157 11.49 17.12 2.45
N SER A 158 11.39 15.89 2.95
CA SER A 158 12.10 15.47 4.15
C SER A 158 13.61 15.29 3.87
N PRO A 159 14.49 15.82 4.73
CA PRO A 159 15.91 15.52 4.67
C PRO A 159 16.27 14.13 5.21
N ARG A 160 15.33 13.44 5.92
CA ARG A 160 15.55 12.13 6.56
C ARG A 160 15.23 10.96 5.64
N SER A 161 14.21 11.10 4.80
CA SER A 161 13.66 10.02 3.98
C SER A 161 13.58 10.32 2.50
N ASP A 162 13.87 11.55 2.09
CA ASP A 162 13.62 12.08 0.75
C ASP A 162 12.15 12.03 0.30
N ARG A 163 11.23 11.71 1.22
CA ARG A 163 9.79 11.70 0.97
C ARG A 163 9.28 13.12 0.77
N TRP A 164 8.19 13.22 0.00
CA TRP A 164 7.53 14.47 -0.34
C TRP A 164 6.11 14.49 0.21
N TRP A 165 5.69 15.64 0.67
CA TRP A 165 4.32 15.96 1.06
C TRP A 165 3.88 17.22 0.33
N MET A 166 2.64 17.23 -0.12
CA MET A 166 2.01 18.40 -0.71
C MET A 166 1.14 19.07 0.34
N GLU A 167 1.24 20.38 0.46
CA GLU A 167 0.35 21.16 1.31
C GLU A 167 -1.01 21.26 0.61
N VAL A 168 -2.07 20.86 1.32
CA VAL A 168 -3.45 20.98 0.82
C VAL A 168 -4.07 22.15 1.56
N PRO A 169 -4.55 23.20 0.85
CA PRO A 169 -5.24 24.31 1.48
C PRO A 169 -6.47 23.81 2.28
N ALA A 170 -6.70 24.37 3.45
CA ALA A 170 -7.81 24.02 4.32
C ALA A 170 -9.14 24.57 3.78
#